data_97b2a34633e2c5b7416a8b8c29a5e069
#
_entry.id   97b2a34633e2c5b7416a8b8c29a5e069
#
_cell.length_a   1.000
_cell.length_b   1.000
_cell.length_c   1.000
_cell.angle_alpha   90.00
_cell.angle_beta   90.00
_cell.angle_gamma   90.00
#
_symmetry.space_group_name_H-M   'P 1'
#
loop_
_entity.id
_entity.type
_entity.pdbx_description
1 polymer ?
#
loop_
_entity_poly.entity_id
_entity_poly.type
_entity_poly.pdbx_seq_one_letter_code
_entity_poly.pdbx_strand_id
1 'polypeptide(L)' 'MGTDDDGGVIPELAAIREDKRELARREDVAVRRARHSGLSWAEIGTLLGVTKQTMHRKYRKVG' A
#
# COMPACT_ATOMS: atom_id res chain seq x y z
N MET A 1 33.05 4.37 2.40
CA MET A 1 31.82 4.74 2.07
C MET A 1 31.81 5.48 0.81
N GLY A 2 31.74 5.07 -0.07
CA GLY A 2 32.01 5.71 -1.24
C GLY A 2 30.87 6.40 -1.88
N THR A 3 31.28 7.29 -2.72
CA THR A 3 30.33 7.98 -3.52
C THR A 3 29.64 7.02 -4.47
N ASP A 4 30.24 5.87 -4.70
CA ASP A 4 29.62 4.90 -5.55
C ASP A 4 28.28 4.45 -4.99
N ASP A 5 28.25 4.32 -3.68
CA ASP A 5 27.01 3.93 -3.02
C ASP A 5 25.97 5.00 -3.15
N ASP A 6 26.39 6.24 -3.14
CA ASP A 6 25.46 7.36 -3.28
C ASP A 6 24.73 7.27 -4.60
N GLY A 7 25.45 6.98 -5.68
CA GLY A 7 24.86 6.88 -6.99
C GLY A 7 23.87 5.72 -7.07
N GLY A 8 24.16 4.64 -6.36
CA GLY A 8 23.29 3.48 -6.35
C GLY A 8 22.11 3.66 -5.43
N VAL A 9 22.34 4.31 -4.29
CA VAL A 9 21.32 4.46 -3.28
C VAL A 9 20.20 5.41 -3.73
N ILE A 10 20.55 6.49 -4.35
CA ILE A 10 19.55 7.47 -4.76
C ILE A 10 18.58 6.91 -5.79
N PRO A 11 19.06 6.34 -6.89
CA PRO A 11 18.12 5.73 -7.84
C PRO A 11 17.36 4.56 -7.24
N GLU A 12 17.99 3.85 -6.31
CA GLU A 12 17.29 2.73 -5.66
C GLU A 12 16.14 3.26 -4.81
N LEU A 13 16.36 4.30 -4.04
CA LEU A 13 15.30 4.88 -3.23
C LEU A 13 14.19 5.44 -4.09
N ALA A 14 14.54 6.03 -5.22
CA ALA A 14 13.55 6.55 -6.14
C ALA A 14 12.71 5.41 -6.72
N ALA A 15 13.35 4.30 -7.03
CA ALA A 15 12.64 3.14 -7.56
C ALA A 15 11.68 2.57 -6.51
N ILE A 16 12.13 2.52 -5.26
CA ILE A 16 11.28 2.03 -4.19
C ILE A 16 10.06 2.94 -4.02
N ARG A 17 10.27 4.23 -4.15
CA ARG A 17 9.17 5.18 -4.06
C ARG A 17 8.12 4.89 -5.14
N GLU A 18 8.58 4.63 -6.36
CA GLU A 18 7.66 4.31 -7.44
C GLU A 18 6.96 2.98 -7.21
N ASP A 19 7.69 2.00 -6.68
CA ASP A 19 7.08 0.70 -6.37
C ASP A 19 6.00 0.84 -5.31
N LYS A 20 6.26 1.65 -4.30
CA LYS A 20 5.27 1.89 -3.26
C LYS A 20 4.02 2.55 -3.82
N ARG A 21 4.20 3.49 -4.74
CA ARG A 21 3.08 4.17 -5.36
C ARG A 21 2.25 3.20 -6.19
N GLU A 22 2.92 2.35 -6.96
CA GLU A 22 2.23 1.35 -7.76
C GLU A 22 1.50 0.36 -6.87
N LEU A 23 2.15 -0.06 -5.80
CA LEU A 23 1.55 -0.99 -4.86
C LEU A 23 0.32 -0.37 -4.20
N ALA A 24 0.39 0.91 -3.88
CA ALA A 24 -0.76 1.61 -3.28
C ALA A 24 -1.93 1.65 -4.25
N ARG A 25 -1.66 1.85 -5.53
CA ARG A 25 -2.74 1.84 -6.53
C ARG A 25 -3.37 0.45 -6.64
N ARG A 26 -2.54 -0.59 -6.66
CA ARG A 26 -3.06 -1.95 -6.72
C ARG A 26 -3.87 -2.29 -5.50
N GLU A 27 -3.39 -1.85 -4.34
CA GLU A 27 -4.10 -2.08 -3.10
C GLU A 27 -5.46 -1.38 -3.11
N ASP A 28 -5.49 -0.14 -3.57
CA ASP A 28 -6.73 0.62 -3.62
C ASP A 28 -7.77 -0.07 -4.48
N VAL A 29 -7.36 -0.51 -5.66
CA VAL A 29 -8.26 -1.21 -6.56
C VAL A 29 -8.74 -2.53 -5.94
N ALA A 30 -7.83 -3.27 -5.34
CA ALA A 30 -8.18 -4.56 -4.74
C ALA A 30 -9.13 -4.38 -3.57
N VAL A 31 -8.91 -3.34 -2.76
CA VAL A 31 -9.78 -3.07 -1.62
C VAL A 31 -11.18 -2.73 -2.09
N ARG A 32 -11.30 -1.92 -3.12
CA ARG A 32 -12.62 -1.57 -3.64
C ARG A 32 -13.34 -2.79 -4.19
N ARG A 33 -12.61 -3.65 -4.88
CA ARG A 33 -13.21 -4.89 -5.39
C ARG A 33 -13.64 -5.80 -4.25
N ALA A 34 -12.83 -5.88 -3.20
CA ALA A 34 -13.16 -6.71 -2.05
C ALA A 34 -14.42 -6.19 -1.37
N ARG A 35 -14.52 -4.89 -1.19
CA ARG A 35 -15.73 -4.31 -0.60
C ARG A 35 -16.95 -4.58 -1.47
N HIS A 36 -16.78 -4.45 -2.76
CA HIS A 36 -17.87 -4.70 -3.69
C HIS A 36 -18.31 -6.17 -3.63
N SER A 37 -17.37 -7.05 -3.34
CA SER A 37 -17.68 -8.48 -3.21
C SER A 37 -18.29 -8.84 -1.86
N GLY A 38 -18.37 -7.90 -0.95
CA GLY A 38 -19.02 -8.14 0.33
C GLY A 38 -18.11 -8.37 1.50
N LEU A 39 -16.79 -8.21 1.31
CA LEU A 39 -15.87 -8.38 2.43
C LEU A 39 -15.98 -7.20 3.38
N SER A 40 -15.83 -7.48 4.67
CA SER A 40 -15.81 -6.43 5.66
C SER A 40 -14.43 -5.80 5.73
N TRP A 41 -14.35 -4.61 6.33
CA TRP A 41 -13.07 -3.96 6.52
C TRP A 41 -12.14 -4.81 7.38
N ALA A 42 -12.68 -5.53 8.35
CA ALA A 42 -11.87 -6.40 9.19
C ALA A 42 -11.26 -7.53 8.38
N GLU A 43 -12.05 -8.12 7.48
CA GLU A 43 -11.55 -9.19 6.63
C GLU A 43 -10.46 -8.69 5.69
N ILE A 44 -10.70 -7.53 5.08
CA ILE A 44 -9.72 -6.95 4.18
C ILE A 44 -8.44 -6.62 4.92
N GLY A 45 -8.55 -6.03 6.10
CA GLY A 45 -7.38 -5.72 6.90
C GLY A 45 -6.58 -6.96 7.24
N THR A 46 -7.26 -8.03 7.62
CA THR A 46 -6.59 -9.28 7.93
C THR A 46 -5.82 -9.81 6.72
N LEU A 47 -6.43 -9.76 5.56
CA LEU A 47 -5.79 -10.24 4.35
C LEU A 47 -4.60 -9.38 3.95
N LEU A 48 -4.68 -8.09 4.20
CA LEU A 48 -3.59 -7.17 3.89
C LEU A 48 -2.54 -7.12 4.99
N GLY A 49 -2.83 -7.71 6.14
CA GLY A 49 -1.88 -7.70 7.24
C GLY A 49 -1.91 -6.42 8.06
N VAL A 50 -3.02 -5.69 8.04
CA VAL A 50 -3.16 -4.47 8.83
C VAL A 50 -4.38 -4.57 9.71
N THR A 51 -4.45 -3.70 10.72
CA THR A 51 -5.56 -3.73 11.65
C THR A 51 -6.80 -3.08 11.06
N LYS A 52 -7.95 -3.43 11.61
CA LYS A 52 -9.21 -2.82 11.20
C LYS A 52 -9.16 -1.31 11.37
N GLN A 53 -8.53 -0.87 12.45
CA GLN A 53 -8.43 0.55 12.75
C GLN A 53 -7.62 1.27 11.68
N THR A 54 -6.52 0.67 11.25
CA THR A 54 -5.70 1.22 10.18
C THR A 54 -6.49 1.28 8.88
N MET A 55 -7.27 0.24 8.59
CA MET A 55 -8.10 0.22 7.40
C MET A 55 -9.11 1.35 7.42
N HIS A 56 -9.78 1.55 8.55
CA HIS A 56 -10.77 2.62 8.66
C HIS A 56 -10.15 3.99 8.44
N ARG A 57 -8.96 4.19 9.00
CA ARG A 57 -8.29 5.48 8.86
C ARG A 57 -7.88 5.72 7.41
N LYS A 58 -7.42 4.67 6.76
CA LYS A 58 -6.87 4.79 5.41
C LYS A 58 -7.97 4.93 4.36
N TYR A 59 -9.08 4.24 4.56
CA TYR A 59 -10.13 4.17 3.54
C TYR A 59 -11.47 4.72 3.99
N ARG A 60 -11.48 5.56 4.97
CA ARG A 60 -12.75 6.03 5.51
C ARG A 60 -13.58 6.80 4.49
N LYS A 61 -12.95 7.38 3.48
CA LYS A 61 -13.69 8.10 2.45
C LYS A 61 -14.23 7.19 1.36
N VAL A 62 -13.80 5.97 1.37
CA VAL A 62 -14.21 5.03 0.34
C VAL A 62 -15.47 4.29 0.73
N GLY A 63 -15.63 4.10 1.98
CA GLY A 63 -16.63 3.25 2.38
C GLY A 63 -17.79 3.66 3.03
#